data_13c07e89523eb5bdb6d9964ed167bff6
#
_entry.id   13c07e89523eb5bdb6d9964ed167bff6
#
_cell.length_a   1.000
_cell.length_b   1.000
_cell.length_c   1.000
_cell.angle_alpha   90.00
_cell.angle_beta   90.00
_cell.angle_gamma   90.00
#
_symmetry.space_group_name_H-M   'P 1'
#
loop_
_entity.id
_entity.type
_entity.pdbx_description
1 polymer ?
#
loop_
_entity_poly.entity_id
_entity_poly.type
_entity_poly.pdbx_seq_one_letter_code
_entity_poly.pdbx_strand_id
1 'polypeptide(L)'
;MRLNTTLILLAAIIIAFGFQTVFGITDNFALVAKDIAARPWILVTSVFLHSGPEHLVSNAFALVLFGLALESIIDGRRFATIFFVSGIAASIGSSLIYPVSLGASGAIFGIIGALTMLRPKMAVYAFGIPLPMVVASLLWALLDLGGLFYPSGTANLAHLVGLAAGLTAGFSLRNTFKEPAGKKEKVLTEKELDDWEESYMGRRKL
;
A
#
# COMPACT_ATOMS: atom_id res chain seq x y z
N MET A 1 -6.67 1.03 -23.54
CA MET A 1 -6.72 0.77 -22.07
C MET A 1 -5.40 1.24 -21.49
N ARG A 2 -5.40 2.19 -20.56
CA ARG A 2 -4.15 2.53 -19.83
C ARG A 2 -3.92 1.42 -18.81
N LEU A 3 -2.76 0.78 -18.88
CA LEU A 3 -2.35 -0.18 -17.84
C LEU A 3 -2.19 0.58 -16.52
N ASN A 4 -2.80 0.07 -15.46
CA ASN A 4 -2.61 0.63 -14.12
C ASN A 4 -1.16 0.44 -13.67
N THR A 5 -0.58 1.46 -13.06
CA THR A 5 0.80 1.44 -12.55
C THR A 5 0.99 0.33 -11.51
N THR A 6 -0.04 0.08 -10.71
CA THR A 6 -0.09 -1.06 -9.77
C THR A 6 0.18 -2.40 -10.46
N LEU A 7 -0.49 -2.67 -11.59
CA LEU A 7 -0.32 -3.92 -12.33
C LEU A 7 1.05 -4.01 -13.01
N ILE A 8 1.61 -2.87 -13.44
CA ILE A 8 2.98 -2.82 -13.99
C ILE A 8 3.99 -3.18 -12.88
N LEU A 9 3.85 -2.61 -11.69
CA LEU A 9 4.73 -2.91 -10.56
C LEU A 9 4.55 -4.35 -10.07
N LEU A 10 3.32 -4.86 -10.05
CA LEU A 10 3.04 -6.27 -9.74
C LEU A 10 3.78 -7.19 -10.72
N ALA A 11 3.66 -6.94 -12.01
CA ALA A 11 4.39 -7.71 -13.03
C ALA A 11 5.91 -7.61 -12.82
N ALA A 12 6.42 -6.42 -12.49
CA ALA A 12 7.84 -6.20 -12.25
C ALA A 12 8.38 -7.02 -11.07
N ILE A 13 7.66 -7.07 -9.91
CA ILE A 13 8.10 -7.86 -8.76
C ILE A 13 8.04 -9.37 -9.06
N ILE A 14 7.04 -9.85 -9.80
CA ILE A 14 6.92 -11.25 -10.18
C ILE A 14 8.05 -11.65 -11.16
N ILE A 15 8.31 -10.84 -12.17
CA ILE A 15 9.38 -11.08 -13.14
C ILE A 15 10.75 -11.03 -12.44
N ALA A 16 10.98 -10.03 -11.58
CA ALA A 16 12.22 -9.91 -10.82
C ALA A 16 12.46 -11.14 -9.93
N PHE A 17 11.42 -11.67 -9.28
CA PHE A 17 11.51 -12.90 -8.49
C PHE A 17 11.83 -14.13 -9.35
N GLY A 18 11.24 -14.22 -10.56
CA GLY A 18 11.59 -15.26 -11.52
C GLY A 18 13.08 -15.21 -11.92
N PHE A 19 13.59 -14.01 -12.25
CA PHE A 19 15.02 -13.83 -12.52
C PHE A 19 15.89 -14.13 -11.30
N GLN A 20 15.46 -13.69 -10.12
CA GLN A 20 16.16 -13.95 -8.86
C GLN A 20 16.34 -15.45 -8.61
N THR A 21 15.30 -16.25 -8.81
CA THR A 21 15.30 -17.70 -8.56
C THR A 21 16.11 -18.46 -9.61
N VAL A 22 16.04 -18.05 -10.88
CA VAL A 22 16.71 -18.74 -11.99
C VAL A 22 18.21 -18.42 -12.02
N PHE A 23 18.59 -17.17 -11.79
CA PHE A 23 19.97 -16.69 -11.99
C PHE A 23 20.73 -16.44 -10.68
N GLY A 24 20.10 -16.58 -9.51
CA GLY A 24 20.78 -16.39 -8.22
C GLY A 24 21.30 -14.97 -7.98
N ILE A 25 20.59 -13.95 -8.51
CA ILE A 25 21.07 -12.55 -8.52
C ILE A 25 20.89 -11.80 -7.19
N THR A 26 20.38 -12.46 -6.14
CA THR A 26 20.04 -11.84 -4.86
C THR A 26 21.18 -11.01 -4.28
N ASP A 27 22.39 -11.54 -4.22
CA ASP A 27 23.54 -10.88 -3.60
C ASP A 27 23.97 -9.58 -4.31
N ASN A 28 23.65 -9.45 -5.61
CA ASN A 28 23.99 -8.28 -6.41
C ASN A 28 22.97 -7.14 -6.27
N PHE A 29 21.73 -7.46 -5.90
CA PHE A 29 20.59 -6.53 -5.96
C PHE A 29 19.85 -6.34 -4.64
N ALA A 30 20.06 -7.23 -3.63
CA ALA A 30 19.54 -7.03 -2.27
C ALA A 30 20.22 -5.84 -1.59
N LEU A 31 19.49 -5.19 -0.68
CA LEU A 31 20.05 -4.14 0.14
C LEU A 31 21.04 -4.74 1.13
N VAL A 32 22.32 -4.39 0.99
CA VAL A 32 23.38 -4.69 1.94
C VAL A 32 23.88 -3.35 2.50
N ALA A 33 23.63 -3.10 3.78
CA ALA A 33 23.81 -1.79 4.40
C ALA A 33 25.22 -1.20 4.19
N LYS A 34 26.27 -2.02 4.36
CA LYS A 34 27.68 -1.60 4.17
C LYS A 34 28.05 -1.25 2.74
N ASP A 35 27.25 -1.69 1.76
CA ASP A 35 27.60 -1.58 0.34
C ASP A 35 26.86 -0.43 -0.36
N ILE A 36 26.00 0.31 0.34
CA ILE A 36 25.17 1.38 -0.25
C ILE A 36 26.01 2.43 -0.99
N ALA A 37 27.14 2.82 -0.42
CA ALA A 37 28.02 3.82 -1.04
C ALA A 37 28.64 3.32 -2.36
N ALA A 38 28.99 2.03 -2.45
CA ALA A 38 29.57 1.41 -3.64
C ALA A 38 28.52 0.94 -4.66
N ARG A 39 27.30 0.61 -4.18
CA ARG A 39 26.23 0.03 -4.98
C ARG A 39 24.89 0.76 -4.71
N PRO A 40 24.76 2.08 -4.96
CA PRO A 40 23.58 2.86 -4.57
C PRO A 40 22.27 2.37 -5.22
N TRP A 41 22.33 1.64 -6.33
CA TRP A 41 21.17 1.03 -6.99
C TRP A 41 20.42 0.04 -6.10
N ILE A 42 21.08 -0.58 -5.10
CA ILE A 42 20.46 -1.55 -4.20
C ILE A 42 19.35 -0.92 -3.32
N LEU A 43 19.34 0.40 -3.16
CA LEU A 43 18.24 1.13 -2.52
C LEU A 43 16.91 0.99 -3.29
N VAL A 44 16.98 0.77 -4.59
CA VAL A 44 15.81 0.61 -5.47
C VAL A 44 15.60 -0.85 -5.83
N THR A 45 16.65 -1.56 -6.21
CA THR A 45 16.53 -2.92 -6.73
C THR A 45 16.07 -3.92 -5.69
N SER A 46 16.44 -3.73 -4.42
CA SER A 46 16.00 -4.56 -3.30
C SER A 46 14.49 -4.59 -3.11
N VAL A 47 13.79 -3.52 -3.51
CA VAL A 47 12.32 -3.44 -3.45
C VAL A 47 11.64 -4.49 -4.34
N PHE A 48 12.31 -4.96 -5.38
CA PHE A 48 11.76 -5.93 -6.32
C PHE A 48 12.12 -7.38 -5.99
N LEU A 49 13.03 -7.61 -5.04
CA LEU A 49 13.45 -8.94 -4.63
C LEU A 49 12.63 -9.47 -3.46
N HIS A 50 12.53 -10.80 -3.35
CA HIS A 50 11.77 -11.43 -2.27
C HIS A 50 12.52 -12.65 -1.71
N SER A 51 12.39 -12.90 -0.39
CA SER A 51 13.09 -13.99 0.30
C SER A 51 12.53 -15.39 -0.02
N GLY A 52 11.32 -15.43 -0.58
CA GLY A 52 10.64 -16.68 -0.97
C GLY A 52 9.25 -16.43 -1.53
N PRO A 53 8.59 -17.50 -2.01
CA PRO A 53 7.26 -17.40 -2.62
C PRO A 53 6.20 -16.80 -1.69
N GLU A 54 6.20 -17.15 -0.41
CA GLU A 54 5.23 -16.62 0.57
C GLU A 54 5.38 -15.11 0.75
N HIS A 55 6.65 -14.63 0.81
CA HIS A 55 6.95 -13.21 0.90
C HIS A 55 6.49 -12.46 -0.36
N LEU A 56 6.73 -13.03 -1.56
CA LEU A 56 6.24 -12.47 -2.83
C LEU A 56 4.70 -12.40 -2.84
N VAL A 57 4.02 -13.50 -2.51
CA VAL A 57 2.55 -13.58 -2.54
C VAL A 57 1.93 -12.58 -1.59
N SER A 58 2.46 -12.45 -0.38
CA SER A 58 1.99 -11.46 0.60
C SER A 58 2.15 -10.02 0.09
N ASN A 59 3.30 -9.69 -0.51
CA ASN A 59 3.54 -8.37 -1.10
C ASN A 59 2.67 -8.13 -2.33
N ALA A 60 2.52 -9.12 -3.21
CA ALA A 60 1.67 -9.03 -4.40
C ALA A 60 0.21 -8.77 -4.02
N PHE A 61 -0.31 -9.51 -3.04
CA PHE A 61 -1.66 -9.32 -2.52
C PHE A 61 -1.87 -7.92 -1.95
N ALA A 62 -0.96 -7.47 -1.08
CA ALA A 62 -1.04 -6.14 -0.48
C ALA A 62 -0.89 -5.02 -1.53
N LEU A 63 0.02 -5.19 -2.51
CA LEU A 63 0.20 -4.24 -3.61
C LEU A 63 -1.06 -4.12 -4.47
N VAL A 64 -1.72 -5.23 -4.81
CA VAL A 64 -2.97 -5.21 -5.57
C VAL A 64 -4.07 -4.52 -4.76
N LEU A 65 -4.26 -4.93 -3.50
CA LEU A 65 -5.33 -4.41 -2.66
C LEU A 65 -5.20 -2.90 -2.42
N PHE A 66 -4.07 -2.47 -1.88
CA PHE A 66 -3.86 -1.07 -1.51
C PHE A 66 -3.42 -0.21 -2.70
N GLY A 67 -2.71 -0.81 -3.66
CA GLY A 67 -2.25 -0.11 -4.85
C GLY A 67 -3.41 0.30 -5.75
N LEU A 68 -4.32 -0.61 -6.10
CA LEU A 68 -5.50 -0.27 -6.89
C LEU A 68 -6.40 0.72 -6.16
N ALA A 69 -6.54 0.59 -4.83
CA ALA A 69 -7.30 1.55 -4.04
C ALA A 69 -6.69 2.95 -4.09
N LEU A 70 -5.36 3.09 -3.95
CA LEU A 70 -4.70 4.40 -4.05
C LEU A 70 -4.75 4.95 -5.48
N GLU A 71 -4.46 4.13 -6.49
CA GLU A 71 -4.43 4.53 -7.90
C GLU A 71 -5.84 4.91 -8.43
N SER A 72 -6.92 4.48 -7.77
CA SER A 72 -8.28 4.95 -8.04
C SER A 72 -8.52 6.39 -7.57
N ILE A 73 -7.69 6.90 -6.67
CA ILE A 73 -7.80 8.24 -6.07
C ILE A 73 -6.85 9.22 -6.73
N ILE A 74 -5.61 8.79 -7.01
CA ILE A 74 -4.54 9.63 -7.59
C ILE A 74 -4.12 9.09 -8.96
N ASP A 75 -3.41 9.90 -9.75
CA ASP A 75 -2.87 9.44 -11.03
C ASP A 75 -1.65 8.51 -10.87
N GLY A 76 -1.37 7.72 -11.92
CA GLY A 76 -0.30 6.73 -11.92
C GLY A 76 1.09 7.32 -11.69
N ARG A 77 1.35 8.59 -12.10
CA ARG A 77 2.65 9.23 -11.84
C ARG A 77 2.85 9.47 -10.35
N ARG A 78 1.83 10.04 -9.67
CA ARG A 78 1.88 10.27 -8.23
C ARG A 78 1.96 8.95 -7.45
N PHE A 79 1.22 7.95 -7.91
CA PHE A 79 1.29 6.60 -7.35
C PHE A 79 2.71 6.02 -7.44
N ALA A 80 3.33 6.05 -8.62
CA ALA A 80 4.71 5.58 -8.79
C ALA A 80 5.69 6.38 -7.92
N THR A 81 5.53 7.71 -7.84
CA THR A 81 6.37 8.56 -6.99
C THR A 81 6.27 8.13 -5.52
N ILE A 82 5.06 7.90 -5.00
CA ILE A 82 4.86 7.43 -3.62
C ILE A 82 5.53 6.07 -3.42
N PHE A 83 5.31 5.12 -4.34
CA PHE A 83 5.91 3.79 -4.25
C PHE A 83 7.44 3.86 -4.18
N PHE A 84 8.08 4.55 -5.13
CA PHE A 84 9.55 4.61 -5.20
C PHE A 84 10.16 5.44 -4.06
N VAL A 85 9.60 6.62 -3.75
CA VAL A 85 10.11 7.47 -2.67
C VAL A 85 9.99 6.76 -1.32
N SER A 86 8.84 6.15 -1.05
CA SER A 86 8.65 5.39 0.20
C SER A 86 9.54 4.15 0.25
N GLY A 87 9.72 3.44 -0.88
CA GLY A 87 10.61 2.28 -0.98
C GLY A 87 12.06 2.66 -0.72
N ILE A 88 12.56 3.75 -1.31
CA ILE A 88 13.92 4.24 -1.08
C ILE A 88 14.09 4.69 0.39
N ALA A 89 13.14 5.46 0.92
CA ALA A 89 13.16 5.87 2.31
C ALA A 89 13.18 4.65 3.27
N ALA A 90 12.34 3.65 2.98
CA ALA A 90 12.31 2.39 3.72
C ALA A 90 13.64 1.64 3.65
N SER A 91 14.27 1.58 2.47
CA SER A 91 15.61 0.98 2.28
C SER A 91 16.67 1.70 3.12
N ILE A 92 16.68 3.04 3.10
CA ILE A 92 17.58 3.83 3.93
C ILE A 92 17.31 3.57 5.42
N GLY A 93 16.05 3.62 5.87
CA GLY A 93 15.69 3.33 7.25
C GLY A 93 16.08 1.92 7.69
N SER A 94 15.82 0.93 6.83
CA SER A 94 16.19 -0.46 7.05
C SER A 94 17.71 -0.63 7.29
N SER A 95 18.52 0.03 6.50
CA SER A 95 20.00 -0.08 6.58
C SER A 95 20.60 0.39 7.91
N LEU A 96 19.83 1.12 8.73
CA LEU A 96 20.30 1.56 10.05
C LEU A 96 20.30 0.44 11.08
N ILE A 97 19.51 -0.61 10.89
CA ILE A 97 19.36 -1.71 11.86
C ILE A 97 19.67 -3.07 11.22
N TYR A 98 19.27 -3.28 9.96
CA TYR A 98 19.39 -4.59 9.32
C TYR A 98 20.59 -4.62 8.37
N PRO A 99 21.51 -5.60 8.54
CA PRO A 99 22.65 -5.74 7.63
C PRO A 99 22.25 -6.02 6.19
N VAL A 100 21.14 -6.79 6.01
CA VAL A 100 20.58 -7.15 4.71
C VAL A 100 19.07 -7.04 4.78
N SER A 101 18.45 -6.49 3.74
CA SER A 101 16.98 -6.49 3.58
C SER A 101 16.57 -6.47 2.11
N LEU A 102 15.35 -6.91 1.85
CA LEU A 102 14.74 -6.94 0.53
C LEU A 102 13.20 -7.07 0.65
N GLY A 103 12.49 -6.64 -0.38
CA GLY A 103 11.03 -6.75 -0.45
C GLY A 103 10.33 -5.43 -0.75
N ALA A 104 9.16 -5.53 -1.39
CA ALA A 104 8.33 -4.37 -1.74
C ALA A 104 7.59 -3.78 -0.53
N SER A 105 7.60 -4.45 0.62
CA SER A 105 6.74 -4.13 1.76
C SER A 105 6.90 -2.68 2.27
N GLY A 106 8.12 -2.15 2.32
CA GLY A 106 8.37 -0.75 2.71
C GLY A 106 7.67 0.26 1.78
N ALA A 107 7.70 0.02 0.46
CA ALA A 107 6.99 0.83 -0.52
C ALA A 107 5.46 0.66 -0.40
N ILE A 108 5.00 -0.55 -0.11
CA ILE A 108 3.57 -0.86 0.12
C ILE A 108 3.07 -0.17 1.39
N PHE A 109 3.86 -0.14 2.47
CA PHE A 109 3.53 0.65 3.65
C PHE A 109 3.47 2.15 3.35
N GLY A 110 4.25 2.63 2.38
CA GLY A 110 4.09 3.98 1.83
C GLY A 110 2.73 4.20 1.16
N ILE A 111 2.26 3.24 0.36
CA ILE A 111 0.91 3.28 -0.22
C ILE A 111 -0.15 3.30 0.89
N ILE A 112 -0.02 2.44 1.91
CA ILE A 112 -0.89 2.38 3.09
C ILE A 112 -0.91 3.73 3.81
N GLY A 113 0.24 4.36 4.03
CA GLY A 113 0.34 5.69 4.65
C GLY A 113 -0.38 6.77 3.85
N ALA A 114 -0.22 6.79 2.54
CA ALA A 114 -0.91 7.73 1.66
C ALA A 114 -2.44 7.52 1.70
N LEU A 115 -2.91 6.27 1.64
CA LEU A 115 -4.33 5.93 1.78
C LEU A 115 -4.88 6.37 3.14
N THR A 116 -4.14 6.15 4.21
CA THR A 116 -4.54 6.57 5.57
C THR A 116 -4.83 8.07 5.63
N MET A 117 -4.01 8.88 4.95
CA MET A 117 -4.20 10.35 4.92
C MET A 117 -5.32 10.79 3.98
N LEU A 118 -5.48 10.11 2.84
CA LEU A 118 -6.45 10.50 1.81
C LEU A 118 -7.85 9.93 2.09
N ARG A 119 -7.94 8.76 2.69
CA ARG A 119 -9.18 8.01 2.95
C ARG A 119 -9.17 7.35 4.33
N PRO A 120 -9.06 8.11 5.44
CA PRO A 120 -8.89 7.56 6.79
C PRO A 120 -10.04 6.66 7.23
N LYS A 121 -11.25 6.89 6.71
CA LYS A 121 -12.46 6.12 7.03
C LYS A 121 -12.73 4.96 6.07
N MET A 122 -11.94 4.80 5.03
CA MET A 122 -12.11 3.68 4.08
C MET A 122 -12.01 2.35 4.82
N ALA A 123 -13.02 1.50 4.66
CA ALA A 123 -13.02 0.19 5.28
C ALA A 123 -12.01 -0.73 4.57
N VAL A 124 -11.16 -1.38 5.35
CA VAL A 124 -10.25 -2.44 4.90
C VAL A 124 -10.42 -3.66 5.79
N TYR A 125 -10.31 -4.85 5.20
CA TYR A 125 -10.27 -6.09 5.98
C TYR A 125 -8.87 -6.27 6.56
N ALA A 126 -8.76 -6.17 7.87
CA ALA A 126 -7.52 -6.42 8.60
C ALA A 126 -7.83 -7.21 9.86
N PHE A 127 -6.98 -8.16 10.22
CA PHE A 127 -7.18 -9.04 11.41
C PHE A 127 -8.51 -9.82 11.41
N GLY A 128 -9.04 -10.13 10.21
CA GLY A 128 -10.29 -10.86 10.05
C GLY A 128 -11.58 -10.03 10.21
N ILE A 129 -11.47 -8.71 10.43
CA ILE A 129 -12.61 -7.80 10.59
C ILE A 129 -12.45 -6.54 9.70
N PRO A 130 -13.56 -5.89 9.32
CA PRO A 130 -13.50 -4.60 8.64
C PRO A 130 -13.12 -3.50 9.63
N LEU A 131 -12.06 -2.75 9.33
CA LEU A 131 -11.56 -1.63 10.12
C LEU A 131 -11.43 -0.37 9.26
N PRO A 132 -11.60 0.83 9.83
CA PRO A 132 -11.18 2.05 9.16
C PRO A 132 -9.68 2.03 8.84
N MET A 133 -9.28 2.56 7.69
CA MET A 133 -7.89 2.58 7.23
C MET A 133 -6.91 3.15 8.26
N VAL A 134 -7.33 4.22 8.97
CA VAL A 134 -6.51 4.82 10.04
C VAL A 134 -6.29 3.87 11.22
N VAL A 135 -7.29 3.07 11.57
CA VAL A 135 -7.17 2.08 12.66
C VAL A 135 -6.27 0.93 12.25
N ALA A 136 -6.50 0.38 11.05
CA ALA A 136 -5.69 -0.71 10.51
C ALA A 136 -4.21 -0.31 10.41
N SER A 137 -3.91 0.87 9.85
CA SER A 137 -2.53 1.36 9.73
C SER A 137 -1.86 1.61 11.09
N LEU A 138 -2.60 2.10 12.08
CA LEU A 138 -2.09 2.25 13.44
C LEU A 138 -1.75 0.90 14.06
N LEU A 139 -2.63 -0.10 13.93
CA LEU A 139 -2.37 -1.43 14.45
C LEU A 139 -1.15 -2.08 13.79
N TRP A 140 -0.99 -1.98 12.46
CA TRP A 140 0.21 -2.47 11.78
C TRP A 140 1.46 -1.73 12.26
N ALA A 141 1.41 -0.40 12.41
CA ALA A 141 2.53 0.37 12.95
C ALA A 141 2.92 -0.06 14.36
N LEU A 142 1.94 -0.36 15.23
CA LEU A 142 2.20 -0.85 16.59
C LEU A 142 2.82 -2.25 16.59
N LEU A 143 2.39 -3.14 15.70
CA LEU A 143 3.00 -4.45 15.51
C LEU A 143 4.45 -4.33 15.03
N ASP A 144 4.72 -3.48 14.03
CA ASP A 144 6.08 -3.23 13.56
C ASP A 144 6.95 -2.57 14.63
N LEU A 145 6.40 -1.65 15.41
CA LEU A 145 7.11 -1.06 16.56
C LEU A 145 7.48 -2.13 17.60
N GLY A 146 6.54 -3.03 17.92
CA GLY A 146 6.82 -4.19 18.77
C GLY A 146 7.88 -5.10 18.16
N GLY A 147 7.81 -5.34 16.87
CA GLY A 147 8.76 -6.17 16.11
C GLY A 147 10.21 -5.64 16.09
N LEU A 148 10.45 -4.37 16.42
CA LEU A 148 11.81 -3.84 16.61
C LEU A 148 12.53 -4.45 17.81
N PHE A 149 11.78 -4.93 18.79
CA PHE A 149 12.32 -5.48 20.05
C PHE A 149 12.42 -7.02 20.05
N TYR A 150 11.85 -7.67 19.04
CA TYR A 150 11.86 -9.13 18.91
C TYR A 150 12.30 -9.54 17.50
N PRO A 151 13.18 -10.57 17.38
CA PRO A 151 13.56 -11.10 16.06
C PRO A 151 12.32 -11.66 15.34
N SER A 152 11.84 -10.96 14.31
CA SER A 152 10.65 -11.36 13.54
C SER A 152 10.96 -11.88 12.13
N GLY A 153 12.23 -11.77 11.70
CA GLY A 153 12.61 -12.00 10.29
C GLY A 153 12.07 -10.93 9.33
N THR A 154 11.41 -9.90 9.85
CA THR A 154 10.81 -8.79 9.10
C THR A 154 11.61 -7.51 9.33
N ALA A 155 11.80 -6.72 8.28
CA ALA A 155 12.44 -5.41 8.39
C ALA A 155 11.43 -4.35 8.88
N ASN A 156 11.00 -4.46 10.15
CA ASN A 156 9.95 -3.62 10.75
C ASN A 156 10.24 -2.12 10.61
N LEU A 157 11.51 -1.70 10.75
CA LEU A 157 11.87 -0.29 10.57
C LEU A 157 11.62 0.18 9.13
N ALA A 158 11.83 -0.68 8.12
CA ALA A 158 11.49 -0.35 6.74
C ALA A 158 10.00 -0.05 6.57
N HIS A 159 9.12 -0.84 7.22
CA HIS A 159 7.67 -0.61 7.21
C HIS A 159 7.31 0.72 7.85
N LEU A 160 7.83 1.00 9.05
CA LEU A 160 7.56 2.25 9.77
C LEU A 160 8.01 3.50 9.00
N VAL A 161 9.22 3.45 8.42
CA VAL A 161 9.75 4.56 7.60
C VAL A 161 8.95 4.72 6.31
N GLY A 162 8.62 3.62 5.64
CA GLY A 162 7.76 3.62 4.46
C GLY A 162 6.38 4.23 4.76
N LEU A 163 5.74 3.80 5.85
CA LEU A 163 4.47 4.35 6.32
C LEU A 163 4.55 5.86 6.57
N ALA A 164 5.59 6.33 7.27
CA ALA A 164 5.80 7.73 7.56
C ALA A 164 5.99 8.57 6.28
N ALA A 165 6.77 8.07 5.31
CA ALA A 165 6.94 8.70 4.01
C ALA A 165 5.60 8.80 3.26
N GLY A 166 4.80 7.73 3.28
CA GLY A 166 3.48 7.69 2.67
C GLY A 166 2.48 8.63 3.34
N LEU A 167 2.46 8.68 4.68
CA LEU A 167 1.64 9.64 5.44
C LEU A 167 1.98 11.09 5.04
N THR A 168 3.26 11.41 4.92
CA THR A 168 3.75 12.74 4.50
C THR A 168 3.30 13.08 3.08
N ALA A 169 3.44 12.13 2.14
CA ALA A 169 3.00 12.29 0.77
C ALA A 169 1.47 12.47 0.69
N GLY A 170 0.71 11.64 1.39
CA GLY A 170 -0.76 11.75 1.46
C GLY A 170 -1.22 13.07 2.08
N PHE A 171 -0.53 13.54 3.12
CA PHE A 171 -0.81 14.84 3.74
C PHE A 171 -0.63 15.99 2.74
N SER A 172 0.44 15.98 1.94
CA SER A 172 0.67 17.00 0.90
C SER A 172 -0.39 16.97 -0.20
N LEU A 173 -0.96 15.80 -0.49
CA LEU A 173 -1.96 15.60 -1.53
C LEU A 173 -3.42 15.76 -1.07
N ARG A 174 -3.68 15.80 0.24
CA ARG A 174 -5.04 15.75 0.81
C ARG A 174 -5.98 16.86 0.31
N ASN A 175 -5.44 18.05 0.03
CA ASN A 175 -6.24 19.18 -0.44
C ASN A 175 -6.60 19.04 -1.94
N THR A 176 -5.77 18.34 -2.71
CA THR A 176 -6.01 18.07 -4.14
C THR A 176 -7.01 16.95 -4.35
N PHE A 177 -6.97 15.92 -3.47
CA PHE A 177 -7.78 14.71 -3.59
C PHE A 177 -8.76 14.54 -2.42
N LYS A 178 -9.37 15.65 -1.98
CA LYS A 178 -10.43 15.61 -0.96
C LYS A 178 -11.51 14.61 -1.34
N GLU A 179 -11.96 13.86 -0.35
CA GLU A 179 -13.17 13.07 -0.50
C GLU A 179 -14.32 14.03 -0.83
N PRO A 180 -15.13 13.76 -1.88
CA PRO A 180 -16.31 14.55 -2.13
C PRO A 180 -17.14 14.59 -0.83
N ALA A 181 -17.54 15.79 -0.40
CA ALA A 181 -18.46 15.89 0.73
C ALA A 181 -19.62 14.93 0.43
N GLY A 182 -19.79 13.92 1.28
CA GLY A 182 -20.76 12.86 1.06
C GLY A 182 -22.09 13.54 0.69
N LYS A 183 -22.67 13.18 -0.46
CA LYS A 183 -24.06 13.53 -0.71
C LYS A 183 -24.77 13.06 0.54
N LYS A 184 -25.40 13.98 1.29
CA LYS A 184 -26.30 13.57 2.35
C LYS A 184 -27.23 12.55 1.68
N GLU A 185 -27.20 11.32 2.17
CA GLU A 185 -28.16 10.32 1.71
C GLU A 185 -29.51 11.03 1.81
N LYS A 186 -30.13 11.22 0.66
CA LYS A 186 -31.47 11.81 0.61
C LYS A 186 -32.35 10.74 1.25
N VAL A 187 -32.66 10.94 2.52
CA VAL A 187 -33.69 10.13 3.16
C VAL A 187 -34.95 10.43 2.40
N LEU A 188 -35.42 9.45 1.63
CA LEU A 188 -36.67 9.58 0.91
C LEU A 188 -37.78 9.80 1.93
N THR A 189 -38.61 10.80 1.68
CA THR A 189 -39.84 10.99 2.47
C THR A 189 -40.79 9.83 2.18
N GLU A 190 -41.69 9.50 3.11
CA GLU A 190 -42.69 8.46 2.89
C GLU A 190 -43.43 8.67 1.57
N LYS A 191 -43.77 9.92 1.25
CA LYS A 191 -44.40 10.25 -0.01
C LYS A 191 -43.56 9.92 -1.23
N GLU A 192 -42.23 10.19 -1.21
CA GLU A 192 -41.33 9.85 -2.31
C GLU A 192 -41.14 8.33 -2.42
N LEU A 193 -41.25 7.61 -1.31
CA LEU A 193 -41.23 6.14 -1.29
C LEU A 193 -42.51 5.58 -1.92
N ASP A 194 -43.69 6.13 -1.53
CA ASP A 194 -44.99 5.73 -2.07
C ASP A 194 -45.10 6.02 -3.58
N ASP A 195 -44.64 7.21 -4.02
CA ASP A 195 -44.58 7.57 -5.45
C ASP A 195 -43.65 6.64 -6.23
N TRP A 196 -42.49 6.23 -5.64
CA TRP A 196 -41.57 5.27 -6.24
C TRP A 196 -42.19 3.87 -6.31
N GLU A 197 -42.82 3.38 -5.22
CA GLU A 197 -43.49 2.09 -5.19
C GLU A 197 -44.63 2.01 -6.20
N GLU A 198 -45.42 3.09 -6.32
CA GLU A 198 -46.50 3.16 -7.31
C GLU A 198 -45.99 3.13 -8.75
N SER A 199 -44.85 3.82 -9.02
CA SER A 199 -44.28 3.92 -10.35
C SER A 199 -43.59 2.64 -10.81
N TYR A 200 -42.89 1.90 -9.89
CA TYR A 200 -42.01 0.79 -10.24
C TYR A 200 -42.55 -0.58 -9.78
N MET A 201 -43.32 -0.66 -8.74
CA MET A 201 -43.81 -1.94 -8.20
C MET A 201 -45.30 -2.19 -8.50
N GLY A 202 -45.98 -1.25 -9.13
CA GLY A 202 -47.35 -1.45 -9.64
C GLY A 202 -48.34 -1.87 -8.56
N ARG A 203 -48.36 -1.19 -7.38
CA ARG A 203 -49.39 -1.44 -6.38
C ARG A 203 -50.77 -1.20 -7.00
N ARG A 204 -51.49 -2.26 -7.30
CA ARG A 204 -52.92 -2.17 -7.57
C ARG A 204 -53.60 -1.66 -6.28
N LYS A 205 -54.24 -0.50 -6.37
CA LYS A 205 -55.20 -0.10 -5.33
C LYS A 205 -56.24 -1.21 -5.23
N LEU A 206 -56.28 -1.89 -4.10
CA LEU A 206 -57.38 -2.73 -3.70
C LEU A 206 -58.60 -1.84 -3.29
#